data_1ec38699ec4951617bd1d7394c2ea09e
#
_entry.id   1ec38699ec4951617bd1d7394c2ea09e
#
_cell.length_a   1.000
_cell.length_b   1.000
_cell.length_c   1.000
_cell.angle_alpha   90.00
_cell.angle_beta   90.00
_cell.angle_gamma   90.00
#
_symmetry.space_group_name_H-M   'P 1'
#
loop_
_entity.id
_entity.type
_entity.pdbx_description
1 polymer ?
#
loop_
_entity_poly.entity_id
_entity_poly.type
_entity_poly.pdbx_seq_one_letter_code
_entity_poly.pdbx_strand_id
1 'polypeptide(L)'
;MAKYLKPYGIQLCFHGDVLQPAKGGITLKEVCDNTKLEGNIHFFDRANCFKELHQLSSIRNILGIRSSLNTLEKLLGISQSNTAIIGAFHKPFIDKYIELFKDRYKKLIIVKGNEGTPEIFSKCSIIMVENGEVKEIKVDPKVFGIDYEKSWRPITLEESLTRTQSPTDELEKLAQFNAGVILFLMAKLNSIEEIFNIS
;
A
#
# COMPACT_ATOMS: atom_id res chain seq x y z
N MET A 1 -10.11 -3.72 -3.41
CA MET A 1 -9.96 -2.30 -3.00
C MET A 1 -10.18 -1.33 -4.16
N ALA A 2 -9.44 -1.38 -5.26
CA ALA A 2 -9.54 -0.41 -6.36
C ALA A 2 -10.97 -0.22 -6.91
N LYS A 3 -11.73 -1.29 -7.10
CA LYS A 3 -13.11 -1.22 -7.57
C LYS A 3 -14.03 -0.36 -6.68
N TYR A 4 -13.79 -0.34 -5.37
CA TYR A 4 -14.54 0.48 -4.41
C TYR A 4 -14.12 1.96 -4.41
N LEU A 5 -12.90 2.26 -4.85
CA LEU A 5 -12.38 3.63 -4.94
C LEU A 5 -12.72 4.31 -6.28
N LYS A 6 -12.96 3.50 -7.31
CA LYS A 6 -13.23 3.97 -8.68
C LYS A 6 -14.44 4.92 -8.79
N PRO A 7 -15.61 4.63 -8.17
CA PRO A 7 -16.76 5.53 -8.23
C PRO A 7 -16.52 6.92 -7.65
N TYR A 8 -15.52 7.05 -6.76
CA TYR A 8 -15.13 8.32 -6.12
C TYR A 8 -14.03 9.07 -6.88
N GLY A 9 -13.65 8.59 -8.06
CA GLY A 9 -12.62 9.21 -8.89
C GLY A 9 -11.19 9.06 -8.35
N ILE A 10 -10.96 8.16 -7.38
CA ILE A 10 -9.64 7.96 -6.80
C ILE A 10 -8.79 7.09 -7.73
N GLN A 11 -7.63 7.61 -8.09
CA GLN A 11 -6.60 6.92 -8.85
C GLN A 11 -5.55 6.33 -7.91
N LEU A 12 -5.20 5.07 -8.09
CA LEU A 12 -4.18 4.37 -7.33
C LEU A 12 -2.91 4.23 -8.16
N CYS A 13 -1.80 4.70 -7.62
CA CYS A 13 -0.50 4.62 -8.25
C CYS A 13 0.43 3.73 -7.42
N PHE A 14 0.96 2.71 -8.05
CA PHE A 14 1.95 1.80 -7.46
C PHE A 14 3.20 1.76 -8.31
N HIS A 15 4.30 1.39 -7.70
CA HIS A 15 5.53 1.09 -8.43
C HIS A 15 6.16 -0.19 -7.90
N GLY A 16 6.93 -0.86 -8.72
CA GLY A 16 7.59 -2.11 -8.38
C GLY A 16 8.71 -2.46 -9.34
N ASP A 17 9.33 -3.60 -9.07
CA ASP A 17 10.42 -4.16 -9.87
C ASP A 17 10.22 -5.68 -9.99
N VAL A 18 10.93 -6.31 -10.94
CA VAL A 18 10.97 -7.76 -11.11
C VAL A 18 11.70 -8.49 -9.98
N LEU A 19 12.55 -7.78 -9.23
CA LEU A 19 13.32 -8.33 -8.12
C LEU A 19 13.02 -7.56 -6.83
N GLN A 20 12.91 -8.32 -5.74
CA GLN A 20 12.87 -7.80 -4.37
C GLN A 20 14.10 -8.32 -3.61
N PRO A 21 15.25 -7.63 -3.66
CA PRO A 21 16.47 -8.12 -3.04
C PRO A 21 16.29 -8.49 -1.57
N ALA A 22 16.83 -9.65 -1.19
CA ALA A 22 16.72 -10.25 0.14
C ALA A 22 15.26 -10.51 0.62
N LYS A 23 14.31 -10.60 -0.30
CA LYS A 23 12.92 -10.96 -0.02
C LYS A 23 12.44 -11.90 -1.12
N GLY A 24 12.10 -13.12 -0.77
CA GLY A 24 11.54 -14.08 -1.70
C GLY A 24 10.06 -13.83 -1.98
N GLY A 25 9.51 -14.57 -2.94
CA GLY A 25 8.10 -14.54 -3.31
C GLY A 25 7.84 -13.70 -4.56
N ILE A 26 6.56 -13.60 -4.92
CA ILE A 26 6.06 -12.86 -6.08
C ILE A 26 6.21 -11.36 -5.89
N THR A 27 6.51 -10.68 -6.96
CA THR A 27 6.55 -9.21 -7.00
C THR A 27 5.20 -8.64 -7.43
N LEU A 28 4.94 -7.40 -7.04
CA LEU A 28 3.77 -6.68 -7.53
C LEU A 28 3.78 -6.54 -9.06
N LYS A 29 4.97 -6.41 -9.66
CA LYS A 29 5.11 -6.35 -11.11
C LYS A 29 4.60 -7.63 -11.78
N GLU A 30 4.99 -8.81 -11.29
CA GLU A 30 4.51 -10.09 -11.85
C GLU A 30 2.98 -10.20 -11.78
N VAL A 31 2.38 -9.75 -10.69
CA VAL A 31 0.91 -9.73 -10.57
C VAL A 31 0.30 -8.75 -11.58
N CYS A 32 0.83 -7.55 -11.70
CA CYS A 32 0.32 -6.53 -12.63
C CYS A 32 0.46 -6.94 -14.09
N ASP A 33 1.57 -7.59 -14.46
CA ASP A 33 1.81 -8.07 -15.83
C ASP A 33 0.85 -9.21 -16.23
N ASN A 34 0.34 -9.97 -15.26
CA ASN A 34 -0.53 -11.13 -15.48
C ASN A 34 -2.00 -10.89 -15.08
N THR A 35 -2.38 -9.67 -14.74
CA THR A 35 -3.76 -9.32 -14.35
C THR A 35 -4.23 -8.11 -15.14
N LYS A 36 -5.49 -8.14 -15.61
CA LYS A 36 -6.12 -6.94 -16.13
C LYS A 36 -6.38 -5.97 -14.97
N LEU A 37 -5.64 -4.89 -14.94
CA LEU A 37 -5.80 -3.86 -13.91
C LEU A 37 -7.12 -3.10 -14.08
N GLU A 38 -7.72 -2.71 -12.96
CA GLU A 38 -8.84 -1.77 -12.96
C GLU A 38 -8.41 -0.43 -13.57
N GLY A 39 -9.33 0.25 -14.26
CA GLY A 39 -9.01 1.50 -15.00
C GLY A 39 -8.54 2.67 -14.13
N ASN A 40 -8.61 2.54 -12.80
CA ASN A 40 -8.10 3.51 -11.84
C ASN A 40 -6.81 3.04 -11.15
N ILE A 41 -6.15 1.99 -11.67
CA ILE A 41 -4.84 1.51 -11.20
C ILE A 41 -3.78 1.86 -12.23
N HIS A 42 -2.71 2.48 -11.77
CA HIS A 42 -1.53 2.82 -12.57
C HIS A 42 -0.30 2.19 -11.94
N PHE A 43 0.32 1.27 -12.68
CA PHE A 43 1.57 0.63 -12.25
C PHE A 43 2.76 1.25 -12.97
N PHE A 44 3.77 1.64 -12.21
CA PHE A 44 5.03 2.20 -12.70
C PHE A 44 6.15 1.19 -12.51
N ASP A 45 6.65 0.64 -13.62
CA ASP A 45 7.81 -0.25 -13.61
C ASP A 45 9.09 0.55 -13.33
N ARG A 46 9.80 0.22 -12.26
CA ARG A 46 11.06 0.90 -11.90
C ARG A 46 12.14 0.73 -12.97
N ALA A 47 12.14 -0.37 -13.73
CA ALA A 47 13.05 -0.54 -14.85
C ALA A 47 12.96 0.59 -15.89
N ASN A 48 11.76 1.18 -16.03
CA ASN A 48 11.51 2.29 -16.94
C ASN A 48 11.65 3.65 -16.27
N CYS A 49 11.23 3.78 -15.00
CA CYS A 49 11.14 5.05 -14.30
C CYS A 49 12.39 5.40 -13.48
N PHE A 50 13.20 4.39 -13.09
CA PHE A 50 14.35 4.57 -12.21
C PHE A 50 15.43 3.51 -12.52
N LYS A 51 16.03 3.64 -13.69
CA LYS A 51 16.94 2.64 -14.28
C LYS A 51 18.16 2.35 -13.40
N GLU A 52 18.74 3.35 -12.78
CA GLU A 52 19.92 3.22 -11.93
C GLU A 52 19.64 2.32 -10.72
N LEU A 53 18.49 2.50 -10.08
CA LEU A 53 18.09 1.69 -8.94
C LEU A 53 17.72 0.27 -9.38
N HIS A 54 17.05 0.13 -10.53
CA HIS A 54 16.74 -1.18 -11.12
C HIS A 54 18.02 -1.98 -11.40
N GLN A 55 19.04 -1.37 -12.00
CA GLN A 55 20.32 -2.03 -12.30
C GLN A 55 21.04 -2.55 -11.04
N LEU A 56 20.85 -1.90 -9.90
CA LEU A 56 21.39 -2.38 -8.63
C LEU A 56 20.64 -3.58 -8.04
N SER A 57 19.43 -3.85 -8.50
CA SER A 57 18.58 -4.92 -7.93
C SER A 57 19.19 -6.30 -8.09
N SER A 58 19.82 -6.60 -9.24
CA SER A 58 20.48 -7.88 -9.49
C SER A 58 21.68 -8.10 -8.56
N ILE A 59 22.53 -7.10 -8.40
CA ILE A 59 23.70 -7.14 -7.50
C ILE A 59 23.25 -7.35 -6.07
N ARG A 60 22.25 -6.61 -5.61
CA ARG A 60 21.69 -6.73 -4.26
C ARG A 60 21.05 -8.08 -4.00
N ASN A 61 20.43 -8.67 -5.03
CA ASN A 61 19.88 -10.02 -4.94
C ASN A 61 20.95 -11.08 -4.79
N ILE A 62 22.08 -10.96 -5.51
CA ILE A 62 23.23 -11.86 -5.35
C ILE A 62 23.84 -11.75 -3.95
N LEU A 63 23.95 -10.55 -3.41
CA LEU A 63 24.47 -10.32 -2.06
C LEU A 63 23.53 -10.87 -0.97
N GLY A 64 22.24 -11.03 -1.25
CA GLY A 64 21.25 -11.61 -0.34
C GLY A 64 20.99 -10.79 0.92
N ILE A 65 21.45 -9.52 0.97
CA ILE A 65 21.31 -8.67 2.14
C ILE A 65 20.32 -7.53 1.91
N ARG A 66 19.63 -7.15 2.98
CA ARG A 66 18.82 -5.93 3.00
C ARG A 66 19.72 -4.72 3.19
N SER A 67 19.54 -3.73 2.35
CA SER A 67 20.24 -2.45 2.44
C SER A 67 19.27 -1.30 2.71
N SER A 68 19.79 -0.10 3.00
CA SER A 68 18.97 1.11 3.12
C SER A 68 18.12 1.39 1.87
N LEU A 69 18.56 0.93 0.70
CA LEU A 69 17.80 1.05 -0.54
C LEU A 69 16.44 0.35 -0.47
N ASN A 70 16.30 -0.75 0.27
CA ASN A 70 14.99 -1.41 0.49
C ASN A 70 13.98 -0.49 1.20
N THR A 71 14.46 0.46 2.00
CA THR A 71 13.61 1.47 2.63
C THR A 71 13.35 2.63 1.68
N LEU A 72 14.38 3.11 0.97
CA LEU A 72 14.26 4.25 0.06
C LEU A 72 13.35 3.94 -1.14
N GLU A 73 13.41 2.73 -1.67
CA GLU A 73 12.59 2.31 -2.81
C GLU A 73 11.11 2.57 -2.63
N LYS A 74 10.57 2.27 -1.46
CA LYS A 74 9.14 2.46 -1.17
C LYS A 74 8.73 3.93 -1.02
N LEU A 75 9.71 4.83 -0.91
CA LEU A 75 9.49 6.27 -0.71
C LEU A 75 9.56 7.07 -2.02
N LEU A 76 9.76 6.40 -3.15
CA LEU A 76 9.83 7.06 -4.45
C LEU A 76 8.47 7.64 -4.86
N GLY A 77 8.41 8.94 -5.07
CA GLY A 77 7.22 9.64 -5.52
C GLY A 77 7.10 9.70 -7.05
N ILE A 78 7.08 8.56 -7.73
CA ILE A 78 7.13 8.45 -9.19
C ILE A 78 5.89 9.04 -9.86
N SER A 79 4.73 8.87 -9.26
CA SER A 79 3.44 9.28 -9.84
C SER A 79 3.11 10.76 -9.72
N GLN A 80 3.93 11.55 -9.01
CA GLN A 80 3.66 12.96 -8.68
C GLN A 80 2.26 13.20 -8.05
N SER A 81 1.75 12.22 -7.32
CA SER A 81 0.44 12.30 -6.67
C SER A 81 0.41 13.36 -5.56
N ASN A 82 -0.77 13.95 -5.33
CA ASN A 82 -0.98 14.90 -4.24
C ASN A 82 -1.09 14.23 -2.86
N THR A 83 -1.38 12.93 -2.84
CA THR A 83 -1.54 12.13 -1.62
C THR A 83 -0.58 10.96 -1.65
N ALA A 84 0.10 10.70 -0.53
CA ALA A 84 0.89 9.48 -0.35
C ALA A 84 0.36 8.66 0.82
N ILE A 85 0.38 7.33 0.66
CA ILE A 85 0.10 6.36 1.72
C ILE A 85 1.35 5.51 1.90
N ILE A 86 1.97 5.58 3.08
CA ILE A 86 3.25 4.93 3.37
C ILE A 86 3.12 4.06 4.61
N GLY A 87 3.59 2.82 4.54
CA GLY A 87 3.70 1.96 5.72
C GLY A 87 4.97 2.26 6.52
N ALA A 88 4.85 2.33 7.85
CA ALA A 88 5.97 2.47 8.77
C ALA A 88 5.88 1.45 9.90
N PHE A 89 6.99 0.75 10.19
CA PHE A 89 7.02 -0.23 11.29
C PHE A 89 7.36 0.43 12.63
N HIS A 90 8.38 1.29 12.66
CA HIS A 90 8.90 1.91 13.88
C HIS A 90 8.60 3.42 13.94
N LYS A 91 8.31 3.91 15.16
CA LYS A 91 8.03 5.33 15.40
C LYS A 91 9.11 6.29 14.86
N PRO A 92 10.42 6.06 15.05
CA PRO A 92 11.45 6.98 14.51
C PRO A 92 11.39 7.18 12.99
N PHE A 93 10.86 6.21 12.24
CA PHE A 93 10.66 6.39 10.79
C PHE A 93 9.47 7.29 10.48
N ILE A 94 8.45 7.31 11.34
CA ILE A 94 7.26 8.16 11.15
C ILE A 94 7.69 9.62 11.19
N ASP A 95 8.44 10.01 12.22
CA ASP A 95 8.90 11.38 12.40
C ASP A 95 9.77 11.83 11.20
N LYS A 96 10.66 10.95 10.71
CA LYS A 96 11.47 11.19 9.52
C LYS A 96 10.62 11.31 8.25
N TYR A 97 9.59 10.48 8.08
CA TYR A 97 8.71 10.56 6.91
C TYR A 97 7.87 11.84 6.92
N ILE A 98 7.42 12.28 8.09
CA ILE A 98 6.74 13.57 8.24
C ILE A 98 7.69 14.70 7.82
N GLU A 99 8.90 14.73 8.36
CA GLU A 99 9.90 15.74 8.03
C GLU A 99 10.21 15.80 6.52
N LEU A 100 10.40 14.63 5.89
CA LEU A 100 10.75 14.52 4.47
C LEU A 100 9.60 14.89 3.52
N PHE A 101 8.34 14.65 3.92
CA PHE A 101 7.23 14.65 2.97
C PHE A 101 6.10 15.62 3.26
N LYS A 102 6.10 16.31 4.44
CA LYS A 102 5.05 17.27 4.82
C LYS A 102 4.80 18.38 3.78
N ASP A 103 5.85 18.81 3.09
CA ASP A 103 5.78 19.87 2.09
C ASP A 103 5.67 19.32 0.65
N ARG A 104 5.85 18.00 0.48
CA ARG A 104 5.78 17.35 -0.83
C ARG A 104 4.36 16.93 -1.20
N TYR A 105 3.59 16.47 -0.23
CA TYR A 105 2.23 15.98 -0.45
C TYR A 105 1.23 16.91 0.24
N LYS A 106 0.10 17.16 -0.42
CA LYS A 106 -1.02 17.87 0.20
C LYS A 106 -1.59 17.06 1.37
N LYS A 107 -1.54 15.72 1.25
CA LYS A 107 -1.95 14.80 2.30
C LYS A 107 -0.98 13.63 2.37
N LEU A 108 -0.34 13.45 3.51
CA LEU A 108 0.51 12.31 3.82
C LEU A 108 -0.19 11.42 4.83
N ILE A 109 -0.34 10.15 4.51
CA ILE A 109 -0.96 9.13 5.36
C ILE A 109 0.11 8.09 5.68
N ILE A 110 0.40 7.89 6.96
CA ILE A 110 1.38 6.90 7.42
C ILE A 110 0.65 5.85 8.24
N VAL A 111 0.64 4.62 7.75
CA VAL A 111 0.09 3.46 8.47
C VAL A 111 1.19 2.86 9.36
N LYS A 112 1.02 2.97 10.67
CA LYS A 112 1.95 2.43 11.67
C LYS A 112 1.47 1.07 12.16
N GLY A 113 2.25 0.06 11.95
CA GLY A 113 1.93 -1.33 12.24
C GLY A 113 1.88 -2.13 10.95
N ASN A 114 1.16 -3.25 10.96
CA ASN A 114 0.96 -4.09 9.77
C ASN A 114 2.28 -4.37 9.01
N GLU A 115 3.36 -4.56 9.76
CA GLU A 115 4.71 -4.88 9.24
C GLU A 115 5.32 -3.82 8.33
N GLY A 116 4.91 -2.58 8.49
CA GLY A 116 5.38 -1.47 7.69
C GLY A 116 4.85 -1.48 6.24
N THR A 117 3.73 -2.14 6.02
CA THR A 117 2.95 -2.05 4.77
C THR A 117 1.82 -1.03 4.95
N PRO A 118 1.32 -0.44 3.86
CA PRO A 118 0.19 0.48 3.92
C PRO A 118 -1.17 -0.22 4.04
N GLU A 119 -1.24 -1.53 3.78
CA GLU A 119 -2.46 -2.32 3.90
C GLU A 119 -2.79 -2.60 5.36
N ILE A 120 -4.05 -2.41 5.74
CA ILE A 120 -4.53 -2.59 7.11
C ILE A 120 -5.22 -3.94 7.23
N PHE A 121 -4.57 -4.87 7.90
CA PHE A 121 -5.11 -6.22 8.20
C PHE A 121 -5.15 -6.55 9.69
N SER A 122 -4.63 -5.67 10.54
CA SER A 122 -4.68 -5.77 11.99
C SER A 122 -4.76 -4.37 12.60
N LYS A 123 -5.00 -4.30 13.91
CA LYS A 123 -5.05 -3.03 14.66
C LYS A 123 -3.80 -2.20 14.43
N CYS A 124 -3.98 -0.95 14.06
CA CYS A 124 -2.90 -0.02 13.75
C CYS A 124 -3.24 1.43 14.11
N SER A 125 -2.23 2.30 14.03
CA SER A 125 -2.40 3.74 14.05
C SER A 125 -2.17 4.31 12.65
N ILE A 126 -3.00 5.24 12.25
CA ILE A 126 -2.86 6.03 11.02
C ILE A 126 -2.50 7.45 11.42
N ILE A 127 -1.37 7.92 10.96
CA ILE A 127 -0.93 9.30 11.13
C ILE A 127 -1.21 10.03 9.82
N MET A 128 -2.06 11.03 9.88
CA MET A 128 -2.39 11.89 8.75
C MET A 128 -1.75 13.26 8.94
N VAL A 129 -1.05 13.74 7.92
CA VAL A 129 -0.49 15.09 7.87
C VAL A 129 -1.14 15.84 6.71
N GLU A 130 -1.79 16.93 7.01
CA GLU A 130 -2.48 17.78 6.05
C GLU A 130 -2.42 19.24 6.51
N ASN A 131 -2.00 20.14 5.63
CA ASN A 131 -1.86 21.58 5.93
C ASN A 131 -0.99 21.89 7.19
N GLY A 132 0.02 21.06 7.45
CA GLY A 132 0.89 21.17 8.63
C GLY A 132 0.30 20.60 9.92
N GLU A 133 -0.97 20.19 9.93
CA GLU A 133 -1.58 19.51 11.07
C GLU A 133 -1.28 18.02 11.04
N VAL A 134 -0.99 17.45 12.21
CA VAL A 134 -0.77 16.01 12.39
C VAL A 134 -1.92 15.44 13.23
N LYS A 135 -2.62 14.45 12.68
CA LYS A 135 -3.72 13.75 13.37
C LYS A 135 -3.41 12.25 13.43
N GLU A 136 -3.66 11.64 14.59
CA GLU A 136 -3.55 10.19 14.76
C GLU A 136 -4.93 9.58 14.94
N ILE A 137 -5.22 8.52 14.16
CA ILE A 137 -6.46 7.75 14.22
C ILE A 137 -6.08 6.30 14.47
N LYS A 138 -6.74 5.63 15.42
CA LYS A 138 -6.59 4.20 15.67
C LYS A 138 -7.67 3.45 14.92
N VAL A 139 -7.27 2.41 14.21
CA VAL A 139 -8.17 1.58 13.40
C VAL A 139 -7.92 0.12 13.74
N ASP A 140 -9.02 -0.63 13.86
CA ASP A 140 -8.98 -2.07 14.14
C ASP A 140 -10.02 -2.78 13.28
N PRO A 141 -9.62 -3.63 12.30
CA PRO A 141 -10.54 -4.36 11.44
C PRO A 141 -11.52 -5.25 12.22
N LYS A 142 -11.13 -5.73 13.41
CA LYS A 142 -12.00 -6.60 14.24
C LYS A 142 -13.26 -5.90 14.70
N VAL A 143 -13.23 -4.59 14.89
CA VAL A 143 -14.42 -3.79 15.23
C VAL A 143 -15.47 -3.85 14.12
N PHE A 144 -15.03 -4.09 12.88
CA PHE A 144 -15.88 -4.23 11.68
C PHE A 144 -16.20 -5.69 11.33
N GLY A 145 -15.96 -6.62 12.27
CA GLY A 145 -16.21 -8.05 12.06
C GLY A 145 -15.24 -8.72 11.10
N ILE A 146 -14.04 -8.17 10.93
CA ILE A 146 -12.99 -8.70 10.06
C ILE A 146 -11.89 -9.29 10.94
N ASP A 147 -11.73 -10.60 10.91
CA ASP A 147 -10.69 -11.34 11.66
C ASP A 147 -9.73 -12.05 10.71
N TYR A 148 -9.08 -11.25 9.86
CA TYR A 148 -8.16 -11.74 8.83
C TYR A 148 -6.83 -12.16 9.42
N GLU A 149 -6.45 -13.42 9.20
CA GLU A 149 -5.12 -13.93 9.50
C GLU A 149 -4.23 -13.93 8.25
N LYS A 150 -3.16 -13.14 8.30
CA LYS A 150 -2.18 -13.11 7.22
C LYS A 150 -1.37 -14.40 7.21
N SER A 151 -1.45 -15.15 6.11
CA SER A 151 -0.54 -16.28 5.89
C SER A 151 0.89 -15.80 5.63
N TRP A 152 1.84 -16.40 6.33
CA TRP A 152 3.27 -16.12 6.20
C TRP A 152 3.97 -17.02 5.20
N ARG A 153 3.30 -18.07 4.72
CA ARG A 153 3.87 -18.90 3.68
C ARG A 153 3.98 -18.13 2.36
N PRO A 154 5.06 -18.32 1.60
CA PRO A 154 5.09 -17.83 0.22
C PRO A 154 3.91 -18.39 -0.56
N ILE A 155 3.29 -17.56 -1.38
CA ILE A 155 2.25 -17.97 -2.33
C ILE A 155 2.82 -17.97 -3.74
N THR A 156 2.26 -18.79 -4.62
CA THR A 156 2.63 -18.82 -6.04
C THR A 156 1.98 -17.65 -6.79
N LEU A 157 2.45 -17.37 -8.01
CA LEU A 157 1.80 -16.39 -8.88
C LEU A 157 0.35 -16.79 -9.16
N GLU A 158 0.11 -18.06 -9.46
CA GLU A 158 -1.24 -18.59 -9.70
C GLU A 158 -2.18 -18.38 -8.51
N GLU A 159 -1.73 -18.70 -7.29
CA GLU A 159 -2.51 -18.42 -6.08
C GLU A 159 -2.81 -16.92 -5.91
N SER A 160 -1.85 -16.06 -6.21
CA SER A 160 -2.02 -14.60 -6.12
C SER A 160 -3.03 -14.11 -7.14
N LEU A 161 -2.95 -14.59 -8.39
CA LEU A 161 -3.90 -14.25 -9.45
C LEU A 161 -5.31 -14.73 -9.12
N THR A 162 -5.45 -15.97 -8.64
CA THR A 162 -6.74 -16.53 -8.21
C THR A 162 -7.36 -15.68 -7.11
N ARG A 163 -6.59 -15.33 -6.07
CA ARG A 163 -7.08 -14.47 -4.97
C ARG A 163 -7.44 -13.06 -5.43
N THR A 164 -6.81 -12.55 -6.48
CA THR A 164 -7.12 -11.23 -7.03
C THR A 164 -8.39 -11.27 -7.87
N GLN A 165 -8.60 -12.33 -8.65
CA GLN A 165 -9.74 -12.49 -9.54
C GLN A 165 -10.99 -13.00 -8.82
N SER A 166 -10.80 -13.88 -7.84
CA SER A 166 -11.87 -14.54 -7.06
C SER A 166 -11.48 -14.54 -5.58
N PRO A 167 -11.53 -13.38 -4.92
CA PRO A 167 -11.21 -13.28 -3.51
C PRO A 167 -12.21 -14.05 -2.64
N THR A 168 -11.75 -14.57 -1.51
CA THR A 168 -12.65 -15.07 -0.47
C THR A 168 -13.49 -13.93 0.10
N ASP A 169 -14.65 -14.24 0.69
CA ASP A 169 -15.52 -13.24 1.33
C ASP A 169 -14.75 -12.40 2.38
N GLU A 170 -13.86 -13.03 3.12
CA GLU A 170 -13.04 -12.37 4.12
C GLU A 170 -12.04 -11.40 3.48
N LEU A 171 -11.35 -11.82 2.41
CA LEU A 171 -10.42 -10.97 1.68
C LEU A 171 -11.14 -9.81 0.99
N GLU A 172 -12.36 -10.06 0.50
CA GLU A 172 -13.21 -9.04 -0.10
C GLU A 172 -13.63 -7.99 0.95
N LYS A 173 -14.09 -8.43 2.13
CA LYS A 173 -14.41 -7.53 3.25
C LYS A 173 -13.21 -6.72 3.70
N LEU A 174 -12.02 -7.34 3.76
CA LEU A 174 -10.79 -6.64 4.09
C LEU A 174 -10.43 -5.59 3.03
N ALA A 175 -10.60 -5.92 1.75
CA ALA A 175 -10.36 -4.98 0.65
C ALA A 175 -11.37 -3.82 0.68
N GLN A 176 -12.63 -4.08 0.99
CA GLN A 176 -13.68 -3.08 1.17
C GLN A 176 -13.37 -2.16 2.35
N PHE A 177 -12.99 -2.74 3.50
CA PHE A 177 -12.57 -1.98 4.68
C PHE A 177 -11.40 -1.04 4.40
N ASN A 178 -10.33 -1.52 3.73
CA ASN A 178 -9.20 -0.69 3.36
C ASN A 178 -9.62 0.46 2.41
N ALA A 179 -10.56 0.20 1.50
CA ALA A 179 -11.12 1.24 0.65
C ALA A 179 -11.91 2.28 1.49
N GLY A 180 -12.73 1.81 2.45
CA GLY A 180 -13.47 2.67 3.38
C GLY A 180 -12.56 3.59 4.19
N VAL A 181 -11.44 3.05 4.69
CA VAL A 181 -10.44 3.86 5.39
C VAL A 181 -9.88 4.96 4.49
N ILE A 182 -9.50 4.62 3.26
CA ILE A 182 -8.99 5.62 2.30
C ILE A 182 -10.06 6.68 2.00
N LEU A 183 -11.29 6.29 1.74
CA LEU A 183 -12.38 7.22 1.45
C LEU A 183 -12.69 8.14 2.63
N PHE A 184 -12.69 7.61 3.85
CA PHE A 184 -12.84 8.39 5.07
C PHE A 184 -11.70 9.42 5.22
N LEU A 185 -10.45 9.00 5.06
CA LEU A 185 -9.28 9.89 5.14
C LEU A 185 -9.27 10.95 4.03
N MET A 186 -9.89 10.65 2.88
CA MET A 186 -10.05 11.59 1.76
C MET A 186 -11.34 12.43 1.87
N ALA A 187 -12.04 12.38 3.00
CA ALA A 187 -13.31 13.07 3.24
C ALA A 187 -14.38 12.80 2.16
N LYS A 188 -14.40 11.56 1.66
CA LYS A 188 -15.43 11.06 0.72
C LYS A 188 -16.54 10.31 1.43
N LEU A 189 -16.28 9.81 2.64
CA LEU A 189 -17.24 9.21 3.56
C LEU A 189 -17.12 9.91 4.92
N ASN A 190 -18.22 9.93 5.68
CA ASN A 190 -18.24 10.51 7.04
C ASN A 190 -17.79 9.47 8.09
N SER A 191 -17.91 8.18 7.79
CA SER A 191 -17.40 7.09 8.61
C SER A 191 -16.91 5.93 7.73
N ILE A 192 -16.10 5.04 8.33
CA ILE A 192 -15.56 3.86 7.62
C ILE A 192 -16.70 2.85 7.36
N GLU A 193 -17.68 2.78 8.26
CA GLU A 193 -18.83 1.87 8.17
C GLU A 193 -19.65 2.07 6.90
N GLU A 194 -19.73 3.29 6.40
CA GLU A 194 -20.53 3.62 5.21
C GLU A 194 -20.12 2.78 3.98
N ILE A 195 -18.85 2.33 3.92
CA ILE A 195 -18.38 1.51 2.79
C ILE A 195 -19.12 0.17 2.66
N PHE A 196 -19.58 -0.40 3.78
CA PHE A 196 -20.27 -1.70 3.77
C PHE A 196 -21.74 -1.60 3.32
N ASN A 197 -22.25 -0.37 3.20
CA ASN A 197 -23.59 -0.08 2.69
C ASN A 197 -23.58 0.27 1.19
N ILE A 198 -22.40 0.32 0.57
CA ILE A 198 -22.25 0.63 -0.85
C ILE A 198 -22.24 -0.69 -1.63
N SER A 199 -23.28 -0.89 -2.39
CA SER A 199 -23.52 -2.07 -3.25
C SER A 199 -22.78 -1.93 -4.57
#